data_595c224eb970879b808e898fe8560fac
#
_entry.id   595c224eb970879b808e898fe8560fac
#
_cell.length_a   1.000
_cell.length_b   1.000
_cell.length_c   1.000
_cell.angle_alpha   90.00
_cell.angle_beta   90.00
_cell.angle_gamma   90.00
#
_symmetry.space_group_name_H-M   'P 1'
#
loop_
_entity.id
_entity.type
_entity.pdbx_description
1 polymer ?
#
loop_
_entity_poly.entity_id
_entity_poly.type
_entity_poly.pdbx_seq_one_letter_code
_entity_poly.pdbx_strand_id
1 'polypeptide(L)'
;MSQPSDSTSARTATLLQAHSLMTPPLVPSISTELLASADGELNRELHHFLFDPPSNPDLLKGSHIAICCTNGVEEVEITGSIRWLTAHGATVHIVSPRIGEFHPTLGLRFPSYCATHVLAIRLMENAGWLKIDRHLDQVAVTDYDACIFPGGCWNPDALRADPRAQAFVRGMLEAGKPTCAICHGQWVMVSAGILKGRKATAVWNIHPDLANAGATVLDEPCVVDGNLITARFPYDLPRMIHALVKQLVPARRA
;
A
#
# COMPACT_ATOMS: atom_id res chain seq x y z
N MET A 1 -28.00 27.81 -16.92
CA MET A 1 -27.30 26.91 -16.00
C MET A 1 -27.40 25.50 -16.58
N SER A 2 -26.38 25.07 -17.30
CA SER A 2 -26.30 23.74 -17.88
C SER A 2 -25.91 22.73 -16.80
N GLN A 3 -26.69 21.68 -16.64
CA GLN A 3 -26.35 20.56 -15.75
C GLN A 3 -25.04 19.91 -16.20
N PRO A 4 -24.17 19.48 -15.30
CA PRO A 4 -22.98 18.71 -15.68
C PRO A 4 -23.46 17.41 -16.32
N SER A 5 -22.88 17.12 -17.50
CA SER A 5 -23.28 16.06 -18.38
C SER A 5 -23.19 14.68 -17.72
N ASP A 6 -24.09 13.79 -18.06
CA ASP A 6 -24.19 12.36 -17.70
C ASP A 6 -22.87 11.57 -17.82
N SER A 7 -21.89 12.10 -18.57
CA SER A 7 -20.60 11.47 -18.77
C SER A 7 -19.74 11.38 -17.49
N THR A 8 -19.88 12.33 -16.58
CA THR A 8 -19.11 12.32 -15.31
C THR A 8 -19.68 11.28 -14.35
N SER A 9 -20.99 11.15 -14.28
CA SER A 9 -21.68 10.14 -13.49
C SER A 9 -21.39 8.72 -13.99
N ALA A 10 -21.41 8.51 -15.30
CA ALA A 10 -21.07 7.23 -15.91
C ALA A 10 -19.60 6.85 -15.70
N ARG A 11 -18.68 7.80 -15.78
CA ARG A 11 -17.25 7.59 -15.49
C ARG A 11 -17.02 7.22 -14.03
N THR A 12 -17.68 7.91 -13.11
CA THR A 12 -17.58 7.61 -11.67
C THR A 12 -18.14 6.22 -11.38
N ALA A 13 -19.29 5.86 -11.97
CA ALA A 13 -19.87 4.52 -11.84
C ALA A 13 -18.96 3.41 -12.41
N THR A 14 -18.35 3.66 -13.56
CA THR A 14 -17.40 2.72 -14.19
C THR A 14 -16.13 2.56 -13.35
N LEU A 15 -15.61 3.64 -12.80
CA LEU A 15 -14.45 3.58 -11.89
C LEU A 15 -14.80 2.85 -10.59
N LEU A 16 -15.96 3.12 -10.01
CA LEU A 16 -16.45 2.41 -8.82
C LEU A 16 -16.64 0.91 -9.09
N GLN A 17 -17.10 0.52 -10.26
CA GLN A 17 -17.18 -0.89 -10.67
C GLN A 17 -15.80 -1.51 -10.91
N ALA A 18 -14.91 -0.80 -11.56
CA ALA A 18 -13.55 -1.28 -11.83
C ALA A 18 -12.73 -1.46 -10.54
N HIS A 19 -12.98 -0.63 -9.53
CA HIS A 19 -12.32 -0.69 -8.23
C HIS A 19 -13.10 -1.45 -7.16
N SER A 20 -14.25 -2.02 -7.50
CA SER A 20 -14.92 -2.97 -6.64
C SER A 20 -14.07 -4.24 -6.54
N LEU A 21 -13.51 -4.51 -5.38
CA LEU A 21 -12.77 -5.75 -5.08
C LEU A 21 -13.64 -7.01 -5.16
N MET A 22 -14.85 -6.88 -5.67
CA MET A 22 -15.75 -8.00 -5.91
C MET A 22 -15.38 -8.81 -7.16
N THR A 23 -14.46 -8.29 -7.99
CA THR A 23 -14.07 -8.96 -9.26
C THR A 23 -12.56 -8.86 -9.46
N PRO A 24 -11.77 -9.83 -8.99
CA PRO A 24 -10.36 -9.95 -9.37
C PRO A 24 -10.22 -10.34 -10.85
N PRO A 25 -9.15 -9.92 -11.52
CA PRO A 25 -8.10 -9.06 -11.03
C PRO A 25 -8.37 -7.59 -11.36
N LEU A 26 -8.27 -6.74 -10.35
CA LEU A 26 -8.24 -5.29 -10.57
C LEU A 26 -7.09 -4.96 -11.52
N VAL A 27 -7.39 -4.35 -12.63
CA VAL A 27 -6.38 -3.76 -13.49
C VAL A 27 -6.03 -2.41 -12.88
N PRO A 28 -4.78 -2.18 -12.43
CA PRO A 28 -4.40 -0.87 -11.96
C PRO A 28 -4.61 0.12 -13.09
N SER A 29 -5.34 1.19 -12.82
CA SER A 29 -5.55 2.23 -13.81
C SER A 29 -4.46 3.29 -13.70
N ILE A 30 -3.22 2.93 -14.01
CA ILE A 30 -2.20 3.93 -14.30
C ILE A 30 -2.64 4.59 -15.61
N SER A 31 -2.71 5.92 -15.63
CA SER A 31 -3.09 6.61 -16.87
C SER A 31 -2.10 6.22 -17.97
N THR A 32 -2.62 5.93 -19.15
CA THR A 32 -1.79 5.64 -20.33
C THR A 32 -0.80 6.76 -20.62
N GLU A 33 -1.14 7.99 -20.25
CA GLU A 33 -0.28 9.17 -20.38
C GLU A 33 0.91 9.10 -19.41
N LEU A 34 0.69 8.66 -18.16
CA LEU A 34 1.78 8.48 -17.21
C LEU A 34 2.72 7.34 -17.65
N LEU A 35 2.16 6.23 -18.14
CA LEU A 35 2.95 5.14 -18.70
C LEU A 35 3.67 5.54 -19.99
N ALA A 36 3.05 6.37 -20.84
CA ALA A 36 3.64 6.83 -22.07
C ALA A 36 4.68 7.95 -21.88
N SER A 37 4.55 8.77 -20.82
CA SER A 37 5.46 9.88 -20.54
C SER A 37 6.76 9.46 -19.86
N ALA A 38 6.79 8.28 -19.26
CA ALA A 38 7.97 7.76 -18.57
C ALA A 38 8.75 6.83 -19.49
N ASP A 39 9.55 7.38 -20.39
CA ASP A 39 10.52 6.61 -21.15
C ASP A 39 11.62 6.09 -20.23
N GLY A 40 11.83 4.80 -20.21
CA GLY A 40 12.95 4.21 -19.50
C GLY A 40 12.67 2.82 -18.94
N GLU A 41 13.72 2.28 -18.36
CA GLU A 41 13.73 0.91 -17.83
C GLU A 41 12.72 0.73 -16.68
N LEU A 42 12.60 1.72 -15.78
CA LEU A 42 11.68 1.67 -14.64
C LEU A 42 10.21 1.57 -15.08
N ASN A 43 9.82 2.28 -16.13
CA ASN A 43 8.46 2.22 -16.66
C ASN A 43 8.18 0.84 -17.28
N ARG A 44 9.12 0.28 -18.02
CA ARG A 44 8.99 -1.08 -18.58
C ARG A 44 8.90 -2.13 -17.49
N GLU A 45 9.73 -2.03 -16.44
CA GLU A 45 9.71 -2.94 -15.30
C GLU A 45 8.33 -2.93 -14.60
N LEU A 46 7.78 -1.74 -14.34
CA LEU A 46 6.46 -1.59 -13.76
C LEU A 46 5.37 -2.13 -14.69
N HIS A 47 5.44 -1.85 -15.98
CA HIS A 47 4.48 -2.35 -16.98
C HIS A 47 4.44 -3.89 -17.00
N HIS A 48 5.60 -4.53 -17.10
CA HIS A 48 5.71 -6.01 -17.04
C HIS A 48 5.14 -6.54 -15.73
N PHE A 49 5.51 -5.94 -14.60
CA PHE A 49 5.01 -6.33 -13.29
C PHE A 49 3.46 -6.27 -13.21
N LEU A 50 2.86 -5.23 -13.78
CA LEU A 50 1.42 -5.02 -13.70
C LEU A 50 0.61 -5.89 -14.68
N PHE A 51 1.16 -6.20 -15.86
CA PHE A 51 0.36 -6.74 -16.97
C PHE A 51 0.78 -8.13 -17.45
N ASP A 52 2.00 -8.57 -17.16
CA ASP A 52 2.43 -9.91 -17.58
C ASP A 52 1.71 -11.00 -16.76
N PRO A 53 1.42 -12.14 -17.39
CA PRO A 53 0.87 -13.28 -16.68
C PRO A 53 1.91 -13.83 -15.67
N PRO A 54 1.45 -14.42 -14.56
CA PRO A 54 2.37 -14.97 -13.56
C PRO A 54 3.15 -16.16 -14.12
N SER A 55 4.46 -16.16 -13.94
CA SER A 55 5.33 -17.28 -14.32
C SER A 55 5.12 -18.51 -13.41
N ASN A 56 4.67 -18.30 -12.18
CA ASN A 56 4.34 -19.35 -11.21
C ASN A 56 3.13 -18.95 -10.39
N PRO A 57 1.91 -19.39 -10.75
CA PRO A 57 0.68 -19.06 -10.02
C PRO A 57 0.61 -19.59 -8.58
N ASP A 58 1.39 -20.60 -8.24
CA ASP A 58 1.41 -21.20 -6.90
C ASP A 58 2.59 -20.73 -6.03
N LEU A 59 3.37 -19.75 -6.48
CA LEU A 59 4.58 -19.27 -5.80
C LEU A 59 4.35 -18.89 -4.34
N LEU A 60 3.24 -18.22 -4.06
CA LEU A 60 2.84 -17.71 -2.74
C LEU A 60 1.62 -18.43 -2.17
N LYS A 61 1.28 -19.59 -2.68
CA LYS A 61 0.12 -20.36 -2.22
C LYS A 61 0.16 -20.60 -0.72
N GLY A 62 -0.95 -20.22 -0.04
CA GLY A 62 -1.08 -20.27 1.41
C GLY A 62 -0.33 -19.14 2.15
N SER A 63 0.23 -18.13 1.48
CA SER A 63 0.68 -16.90 2.14
C SER A 63 -0.49 -15.96 2.40
N HIS A 64 -0.50 -15.36 3.58
CA HIS A 64 -1.46 -14.33 3.97
C HIS A 64 -0.72 -13.00 4.12
N ILE A 65 -1.14 -11.99 3.37
CA ILE A 65 -0.48 -10.68 3.33
C ILE A 65 -1.49 -9.58 3.68
N ALA A 66 -1.15 -8.77 4.68
CA ALA A 66 -1.93 -7.58 5.02
C ALA A 66 -1.45 -6.37 4.22
N ILE A 67 -2.35 -5.62 3.60
CA ILE A 67 -2.07 -4.28 3.11
C ILE A 67 -2.78 -3.30 4.04
N CYS A 68 -2.01 -2.61 4.87
CA CYS A 68 -2.53 -1.68 5.86
C CYS A 68 -2.70 -0.30 5.24
N CYS A 69 -3.93 0.15 5.08
CA CYS A 69 -4.23 1.44 4.48
C CYS A 69 -5.55 2.04 4.96
N THR A 70 -5.72 3.33 4.65
CA THR A 70 -6.96 4.09 4.84
C THR A 70 -7.21 4.99 3.63
N ASN A 71 -8.13 5.95 3.73
CA ASN A 71 -8.44 6.85 2.63
C ASN A 71 -7.23 7.67 2.16
N GLY A 72 -7.15 7.88 0.85
CA GLY A 72 -6.04 8.60 0.22
C GLY A 72 -4.82 7.71 -0.07
N VAL A 73 -5.03 6.39 -0.15
CA VAL A 73 -3.99 5.44 -0.57
C VAL A 73 -3.70 5.57 -2.07
N GLU A 74 -2.42 5.53 -2.45
CA GLU A 74 -2.01 5.58 -3.85
C GLU A 74 -2.47 4.33 -4.59
N GLU A 75 -3.27 4.52 -5.63
CA GLU A 75 -4.00 3.47 -6.33
C GLU A 75 -3.08 2.37 -6.87
N VAL A 76 -2.03 2.73 -7.59
CA VAL A 76 -1.16 1.74 -8.22
C VAL A 76 -0.35 0.92 -7.22
N GLU A 77 0.00 1.51 -6.09
CA GLU A 77 0.77 0.82 -5.06
C GLU A 77 -0.05 -0.28 -4.38
N ILE A 78 -1.34 -0.03 -4.17
CA ILE A 78 -2.23 -1.02 -3.56
C ILE A 78 -2.77 -2.01 -4.60
N THR A 79 -3.32 -1.54 -5.72
CA THR A 79 -3.92 -2.44 -6.72
C THR A 79 -2.89 -3.28 -7.45
N GLY A 80 -1.71 -2.71 -7.74
CA GLY A 80 -0.58 -3.44 -8.31
C GLY A 80 -0.08 -4.54 -7.38
N SER A 81 0.07 -4.23 -6.09
CA SER A 81 0.43 -5.22 -5.06
C SER A 81 -0.60 -6.35 -4.98
N ILE A 82 -1.89 -6.02 -4.86
CA ILE A 82 -2.95 -7.03 -4.78
C ILE A 82 -2.93 -7.91 -6.02
N ARG A 83 -2.95 -7.30 -7.21
CA ARG A 83 -2.97 -8.03 -8.47
C ARG A 83 -1.81 -9.02 -8.58
N TRP A 84 -0.59 -8.54 -8.36
CA TRP A 84 0.59 -9.38 -8.51
C TRP A 84 0.62 -10.51 -7.48
N LEU A 85 0.40 -10.20 -6.21
CA LEU A 85 0.47 -11.17 -5.13
C LEU A 85 -0.63 -12.24 -5.25
N THR A 86 -1.85 -11.86 -5.59
CA THR A 86 -2.96 -12.81 -5.78
C THR A 86 -2.78 -13.65 -7.04
N ALA A 87 -2.24 -13.10 -8.13
CA ALA A 87 -1.91 -13.87 -9.33
C ALA A 87 -0.85 -14.95 -9.05
N HIS A 88 0.00 -14.75 -8.03
CA HIS A 88 0.99 -15.73 -7.59
C HIS A 88 0.51 -16.59 -6.41
N GLY A 89 -0.78 -16.58 -6.09
CA GLY A 89 -1.42 -17.51 -5.14
C GLY A 89 -1.51 -17.03 -3.69
N ALA A 90 -1.12 -15.79 -3.37
CA ALA A 90 -1.29 -15.25 -2.03
C ALA A 90 -2.75 -14.89 -1.73
N THR A 91 -3.14 -15.01 -0.46
CA THR A 91 -4.34 -14.36 0.08
C THR A 91 -3.94 -12.96 0.56
N VAL A 92 -4.55 -11.92 -0.01
CA VAL A 92 -4.26 -10.53 0.34
C VAL A 92 -5.49 -9.90 0.94
N HIS A 93 -5.33 -9.23 2.08
CA HIS A 93 -6.39 -8.47 2.73
C HIS A 93 -6.06 -6.99 2.82
N ILE A 94 -7.01 -6.15 2.45
CA ILE A 94 -6.98 -4.73 2.82
C ILE A 94 -7.40 -4.61 4.27
N VAL A 95 -6.47 -4.17 5.10
CA VAL A 95 -6.66 -3.97 6.54
C VAL A 95 -6.69 -2.47 6.83
N SER A 96 -7.80 -1.98 7.37
CA SER A 96 -8.00 -0.55 7.61
C SER A 96 -8.46 -0.27 9.03
N PRO A 97 -8.09 0.86 9.64
CA PRO A 97 -8.74 1.30 10.86
C PRO A 97 -10.23 1.52 10.62
N ARG A 98 -11.04 1.38 11.66
CA ARG A 98 -12.44 1.84 11.56
C ARG A 98 -12.44 3.35 11.42
N ILE A 99 -13.05 3.80 10.35
CA ILE A 99 -13.22 5.23 10.09
C ILE A 99 -14.44 5.67 10.89
N GLY A 100 -14.23 6.41 11.93
CA GLY A 100 -15.39 6.83 12.76
C GLY A 100 -15.01 7.94 13.60
N GLU A 101 -14.33 8.31 14.36
CA GLU A 101 -14.33 9.51 15.20
C GLU A 101 -12.99 10.22 15.11
N PHE A 102 -13.02 11.44 14.59
CA PHE A 102 -11.94 12.37 14.83
C PHE A 102 -11.79 12.61 16.33
N HIS A 103 -10.60 13.01 16.73
CA HIS A 103 -10.26 13.24 18.13
C HIS A 103 -11.42 13.93 18.88
N PRO A 104 -11.94 13.36 19.96
CA PRO A 104 -13.17 13.83 20.61
C PRO A 104 -13.14 15.31 21.01
N THR A 105 -11.93 15.84 21.28
CA THR A 105 -11.72 17.25 21.66
C THR A 105 -11.97 18.25 20.54
N LEU A 106 -11.95 17.85 19.29
CA LEU A 106 -12.10 18.79 18.17
C LEU A 106 -13.56 18.90 17.69
N GLY A 107 -14.43 17.94 18.04
CA GLY A 107 -15.84 17.95 17.63
C GLY A 107 -16.04 17.92 16.10
N LEU A 108 -14.97 17.75 15.33
CA LEU A 108 -14.98 17.76 13.88
C LEU A 108 -15.37 16.39 13.38
N ARG A 109 -16.50 16.33 12.69
CA ARG A 109 -16.84 15.19 11.84
C ARG A 109 -16.43 15.52 10.43
N PHE A 110 -15.47 14.79 9.91
CA PHE A 110 -15.22 14.83 8.48
C PHE A 110 -16.41 14.24 7.72
N PRO A 111 -16.65 14.69 6.46
CA PRO A 111 -17.72 14.13 5.66
C PRO A 111 -17.61 12.60 5.67
N SER A 112 -18.75 11.96 5.74
CA SER A 112 -18.89 10.51 5.91
C SER A 112 -18.07 9.77 4.88
N TYR A 113 -16.94 9.22 5.32
CA TYR A 113 -16.22 8.23 4.56
C TYR A 113 -17.02 6.93 4.53
N CYS A 114 -16.82 6.15 3.49
CA CYS A 114 -17.46 4.86 3.41
C CYS A 114 -16.90 3.91 4.49
N ALA A 115 -17.75 3.39 5.36
CA ALA A 115 -17.32 2.50 6.44
C ALA A 115 -16.77 1.15 5.95
N THR A 116 -17.05 0.80 4.70
CA THR A 116 -16.72 -0.50 4.10
C THR A 116 -15.65 -0.42 3.01
N HIS A 117 -15.22 0.78 2.64
CA HIS A 117 -14.26 1.01 1.57
C HIS A 117 -13.31 2.13 1.92
N VAL A 118 -12.09 2.05 1.41
CA VAL A 118 -11.12 3.14 1.42
C VAL A 118 -11.08 3.82 0.05
N LEU A 119 -10.90 5.13 0.05
CA LEU A 119 -10.74 5.91 -1.16
C LEU A 119 -9.29 5.77 -1.65
N ALA A 120 -9.10 5.28 -2.85
CA ALA A 120 -7.83 5.34 -3.54
C ALA A 120 -7.68 6.67 -4.28
N ILE A 121 -6.45 7.15 -4.38
CA ILE A 121 -6.10 8.36 -5.14
C ILE A 121 -5.03 8.02 -6.17
N ARG A 122 -4.93 8.84 -7.20
CA ARG A 122 -3.85 8.85 -8.17
C ARG A 122 -3.22 10.22 -8.11
N LEU A 123 -2.13 10.34 -7.36
CA LEU A 123 -1.55 11.61 -6.93
C LEU A 123 -2.57 12.45 -6.12
N MET A 124 -3.44 13.19 -6.77
CA MET A 124 -4.46 14.05 -6.15
C MET A 124 -5.87 13.75 -6.68
N GLU A 125 -6.00 12.89 -7.66
CA GLU A 125 -7.28 12.57 -8.28
C GLU A 125 -7.93 11.37 -7.59
N ASN A 126 -9.27 11.37 -7.54
CA ASN A 126 -10.04 10.21 -7.07
C ASN A 126 -9.85 9.05 -8.06
N ALA A 127 -9.33 7.92 -7.57
CA ALA A 127 -9.09 6.71 -8.34
C ALA A 127 -10.10 5.59 -8.03
N GLY A 128 -11.09 5.85 -7.18
CA GLY A 128 -12.16 4.91 -6.84
C GLY A 128 -12.08 4.36 -5.42
N TRP A 129 -12.94 3.39 -5.14
CA TRP A 129 -13.12 2.82 -3.81
C TRP A 129 -12.69 1.36 -3.76
N LEU A 130 -11.90 1.01 -2.75
CA LEU A 130 -11.42 -0.34 -2.50
C LEU A 130 -12.09 -0.91 -1.26
N LYS A 131 -12.65 -2.11 -1.36
CA LYS A 131 -13.33 -2.77 -0.25
C LYS A 131 -12.35 -3.14 0.87
N ILE A 132 -12.72 -2.82 2.10
CA ILE A 132 -11.99 -3.25 3.30
C ILE A 132 -12.35 -4.72 3.58
N ASP A 133 -11.34 -5.58 3.71
CA ASP A 133 -11.52 -6.99 4.06
C ASP A 133 -11.56 -7.20 5.56
N ARG A 134 -10.72 -6.49 6.30
CA ARG A 134 -10.60 -6.57 7.77
C ARG A 134 -10.34 -5.20 8.38
N HIS A 135 -10.76 -5.03 9.62
CA HIS A 135 -10.37 -3.86 10.39
C HIS A 135 -9.19 -4.18 11.32
N LEU A 136 -8.36 -3.16 11.62
CA LEU A 136 -7.18 -3.31 12.47
C LEU A 136 -7.47 -3.86 13.88
N ASP A 137 -8.68 -3.65 14.39
CA ASP A 137 -9.15 -4.20 15.66
C ASP A 137 -9.60 -5.67 15.58
N GLN A 138 -9.60 -6.25 14.40
CA GLN A 138 -10.03 -7.62 14.12
C GLN A 138 -8.88 -8.55 13.69
N VAL A 139 -7.66 -8.03 13.63
CA VAL A 139 -6.50 -8.77 13.13
C VAL A 139 -5.39 -8.86 14.16
N ALA A 140 -4.66 -9.96 14.11
CA ALA A 140 -3.46 -10.18 14.90
C ALA A 140 -2.24 -10.35 13.97
N VAL A 141 -1.05 -10.13 14.53
CA VAL A 141 0.23 -10.37 13.82
C VAL A 141 0.33 -11.81 13.32
N THR A 142 -0.25 -12.75 14.06
CA THR A 142 -0.25 -14.19 13.72
C THR A 142 -1.07 -14.53 12.48
N ASP A 143 -1.99 -13.67 12.07
CA ASP A 143 -2.88 -13.94 10.93
C ASP A 143 -2.18 -13.74 9.58
N TYR A 144 -1.00 -13.11 9.58
CA TYR A 144 -0.31 -12.74 8.35
C TYR A 144 1.15 -13.18 8.35
N ASP A 145 1.66 -13.51 7.18
CA ASP A 145 3.06 -13.85 6.92
C ASP A 145 3.89 -12.59 6.60
N ALA A 146 3.25 -11.55 6.08
CA ALA A 146 3.87 -10.26 5.75
C ALA A 146 2.86 -9.11 5.80
N CYS A 147 3.36 -7.87 5.82
CA CYS A 147 2.52 -6.70 5.65
C CYS A 147 3.14 -5.64 4.74
N ILE A 148 2.27 -4.83 4.12
CA ILE A 148 2.62 -3.73 3.23
C ILE A 148 1.90 -2.47 3.70
N PHE A 149 2.62 -1.35 3.75
CA PHE A 149 2.12 -0.01 4.02
C PHE A 149 2.31 0.85 2.78
N PRO A 150 1.29 0.99 1.93
CA PRO A 150 1.37 1.84 0.75
C PRO A 150 1.35 3.32 1.10
N GLY A 151 1.70 4.15 0.13
CA GLY A 151 1.72 5.60 0.24
C GLY A 151 0.41 6.27 -0.14
N GLY A 152 0.53 7.31 -0.96
CA GLY A 152 -0.42 8.41 -1.03
C GLY A 152 -0.16 9.37 0.14
N CYS A 153 -0.51 10.63 0.01
CA CYS A 153 -0.17 11.60 1.07
C CYS A 153 -1.09 11.45 2.28
N TRP A 154 -2.38 11.26 2.08
CA TRP A 154 -3.38 11.26 3.18
C TRP A 154 -3.45 9.93 3.92
N ASN A 155 -3.29 8.82 3.21
CA ASN A 155 -3.33 7.49 3.81
C ASN A 155 -2.33 7.34 4.97
N PRO A 156 -1.02 7.48 4.77
CA PRO A 156 -0.07 7.28 5.85
C PRO A 156 -0.08 8.42 6.87
N ASP A 157 -0.49 9.64 6.49
CA ASP A 157 -0.65 10.73 7.46
C ASP A 157 -1.75 10.40 8.48
N ALA A 158 -2.89 9.91 8.04
CA ALA A 158 -3.95 9.45 8.92
C ALA A 158 -3.57 8.16 9.67
N LEU A 159 -2.96 7.20 8.97
CA LEU A 159 -2.64 5.89 9.53
C LEU A 159 -1.54 5.96 10.61
N ARG A 160 -0.58 6.88 10.45
CA ARG A 160 0.50 7.10 11.42
C ARG A 160 0.01 7.56 12.80
N ALA A 161 -1.15 8.18 12.88
CA ALA A 161 -1.77 8.62 14.11
C ALA A 161 -2.55 7.50 14.84
N ASP A 162 -2.84 6.38 14.18
CA ASP A 162 -3.55 5.26 14.78
C ASP A 162 -2.59 4.36 15.59
N PRO A 163 -2.75 4.25 16.91
CA PRO A 163 -1.87 3.45 17.75
C PRO A 163 -1.95 1.94 17.41
N ARG A 164 -3.05 1.48 16.83
CA ARG A 164 -3.20 0.07 16.40
C ARG A 164 -2.35 -0.21 15.17
N ALA A 165 -2.28 0.72 14.21
CA ALA A 165 -1.40 0.60 13.05
C ALA A 165 0.08 0.60 13.47
N GLN A 166 0.44 1.49 14.40
CA GLN A 166 1.78 1.51 14.97
C GLN A 166 2.12 0.20 15.72
N ALA A 167 1.19 -0.32 16.51
CA ALA A 167 1.38 -1.58 17.23
C ALA A 167 1.49 -2.76 16.26
N PHE A 168 0.66 -2.79 15.22
CA PHE A 168 0.68 -3.85 14.21
C PHE A 168 2.02 -3.89 13.47
N VAL A 169 2.53 -2.75 12.99
CA VAL A 169 3.82 -2.71 12.29
C VAL A 169 4.98 -3.11 13.19
N ARG A 170 4.99 -2.67 14.45
CA ARG A 170 6.00 -3.11 15.42
C ARG A 170 5.96 -4.61 15.63
N GLY A 171 4.78 -5.15 15.88
CA GLY A 171 4.60 -6.59 16.10
C GLY A 171 5.00 -7.45 14.91
N MET A 172 4.73 -7.00 13.67
CA MET A 172 5.18 -7.70 12.48
C MET A 172 6.70 -7.77 12.38
N LEU A 173 7.40 -6.63 12.64
CA LEU A 173 8.86 -6.58 12.65
C LEU A 173 9.47 -7.41 13.79
N GLU A 174 8.93 -7.33 15.00
CA GLU A 174 9.39 -8.08 16.16
C GLU A 174 9.21 -9.60 15.98
N ALA A 175 8.15 -9.99 15.27
CA ALA A 175 7.90 -11.39 14.88
C ALA A 175 8.81 -11.88 13.74
N GLY A 176 9.74 -11.04 13.25
CA GLY A 176 10.63 -11.39 12.14
C GLY A 176 9.94 -11.44 10.78
N LYS A 177 8.69 -10.97 10.67
CA LYS A 177 7.91 -11.04 9.43
C LYS A 177 8.26 -9.91 8.48
N PRO A 178 8.37 -10.19 7.16
CA PRO A 178 8.62 -9.15 6.17
C PRO A 178 7.60 -8.02 6.25
N THR A 179 8.11 -6.81 6.38
CA THR A 179 7.32 -5.60 6.56
C THR A 179 7.75 -4.58 5.52
N CYS A 180 6.86 -4.26 4.60
CA CYS A 180 7.12 -3.37 3.47
C CYS A 180 6.48 -2.01 3.68
N ALA A 181 7.16 -0.95 3.21
CA ALA A 181 6.58 0.37 3.07
C ALA A 181 7.06 1.04 1.77
N ILE A 182 6.17 1.75 1.10
CA ILE A 182 6.48 2.45 -0.14
C ILE A 182 5.97 3.89 -0.11
N CYS A 183 6.69 4.79 -0.79
CA CYS A 183 6.33 6.19 -1.00
C CYS A 183 6.28 6.98 0.33
N HIS A 184 5.09 7.38 0.78
CA HIS A 184 4.85 8.01 2.08
C HIS A 184 4.52 6.98 3.19
N GLY A 185 4.36 5.71 2.87
CA GLY A 185 4.02 4.64 3.85
C GLY A 185 4.96 4.59 5.04
N GLN A 186 6.22 4.99 4.85
CA GLN A 186 7.24 5.05 5.89
C GLN A 186 6.90 6.03 7.04
N TRP A 187 5.98 6.98 6.88
CA TRP A 187 5.53 7.81 7.99
C TRP A 187 4.92 6.99 9.15
N VAL A 188 4.29 5.87 8.84
CA VAL A 188 3.80 4.95 9.88
C VAL A 188 4.98 4.37 10.66
N MET A 189 6.09 4.02 9.96
CA MET A 189 7.32 3.51 10.58
C MET A 189 8.00 4.57 11.46
N VAL A 190 8.03 5.83 11.00
CA VAL A 190 8.53 6.97 11.78
C VAL A 190 7.77 7.10 13.09
N SER A 191 6.42 7.12 13.03
CA SER A 191 5.57 7.28 14.21
C SER A 191 5.59 6.06 15.13
N ALA A 192 5.81 4.87 14.57
CA ALA A 192 6.01 3.64 15.34
C ALA A 192 7.37 3.58 16.04
N GLY A 193 8.31 4.50 15.75
CA GLY A 193 9.64 4.56 16.38
C GLY A 193 10.58 3.42 15.98
N ILE A 194 10.36 2.79 14.84
CA ILE A 194 11.08 1.56 14.43
C ILE A 194 12.26 1.81 13.49
N LEU A 195 12.52 3.06 13.09
CA LEU A 195 13.54 3.40 12.10
C LEU A 195 14.91 3.69 12.71
N LYS A 196 15.03 3.90 14.02
CA LYS A 196 16.29 4.24 14.67
C LYS A 196 17.35 3.17 14.43
N GLY A 197 18.47 3.58 13.81
CA GLY A 197 19.60 2.71 13.49
C GLY A 197 19.40 1.78 12.31
N ARG A 198 18.26 1.88 11.60
CA ARG A 198 17.98 1.09 10.41
C ARG A 198 18.32 1.85 9.12
N LYS A 199 18.56 1.12 8.05
CA LYS A 199 18.61 1.66 6.69
C LYS A 199 17.21 1.68 6.11
N ALA A 200 16.85 2.78 5.45
CA ALA A 200 15.54 2.92 4.80
C ALA A 200 15.59 3.89 3.65
N THR A 201 14.61 3.80 2.76
CA THR A 201 14.31 4.77 1.73
C THR A 201 12.84 5.15 1.77
N ALA A 202 12.47 6.21 1.07
CA ALA A 202 11.10 6.70 0.91
C ALA A 202 11.04 7.62 -0.32
N VAL A 203 9.87 8.17 -0.62
CA VAL A 203 9.78 9.32 -1.51
C VAL A 203 10.59 10.48 -0.94
N TRP A 204 11.25 11.23 -1.82
CA TRP A 204 12.31 12.19 -1.44
C TRP A 204 11.88 13.25 -0.43
N ASN A 205 10.66 13.76 -0.57
CA ASN A 205 10.13 14.82 0.29
C ASN A 205 9.97 14.41 1.77
N ILE A 206 10.01 13.12 2.11
CA ILE A 206 9.99 12.64 3.50
C ILE A 206 11.32 12.04 3.96
N HIS A 207 12.39 12.13 3.19
CA HIS A 207 13.73 11.75 3.62
C HIS A 207 14.15 12.44 4.93
N PRO A 208 13.87 13.75 5.14
CA PRO A 208 14.16 14.41 6.42
C PRO A 208 13.43 13.77 7.60
N ASP A 209 12.19 13.29 7.42
CA ASP A 209 11.44 12.63 8.50
C ASP A 209 12.11 11.32 8.93
N LEU A 210 12.59 10.53 7.96
CA LEU A 210 13.30 9.27 8.23
C LEU A 210 14.62 9.55 8.94
N ALA A 211 15.38 10.56 8.49
CA ALA A 211 16.64 10.96 9.12
C ALA A 211 16.42 11.43 10.55
N ASN A 212 15.40 12.27 10.79
CA ASN A 212 15.02 12.73 12.14
C ASN A 212 14.54 11.59 13.03
N ALA A 213 13.98 10.52 12.46
CA ALA A 213 13.64 9.30 13.20
C ALA A 213 14.86 8.39 13.47
N GLY A 214 16.05 8.80 13.06
CA GLY A 214 17.32 8.10 13.28
C GLY A 214 17.66 7.02 12.27
N ALA A 215 17.03 7.03 11.08
CA ALA A 215 17.37 6.14 10.00
C ALA A 215 18.63 6.61 9.24
N THR A 216 19.38 5.65 8.69
CA THR A 216 20.30 5.91 7.58
C THR A 216 19.51 5.90 6.28
N VAL A 217 19.26 7.08 5.74
CA VAL A 217 18.46 7.24 4.52
C VAL A 217 19.33 6.96 3.29
N LEU A 218 18.84 6.08 2.41
CA LEU A 218 19.49 5.74 1.14
C LEU A 218 18.53 6.12 0.00
N ASP A 219 19.03 6.81 -1.01
CA ASP A 219 18.26 7.08 -2.23
C ASP A 219 18.40 5.91 -3.21
N GLU A 220 17.85 4.77 -2.83
CA GLU A 220 17.86 3.55 -3.63
C GLU A 220 16.42 3.11 -3.92
N PRO A 221 16.16 2.48 -5.07
CA PRO A 221 14.82 2.01 -5.44
C PRO A 221 14.16 1.11 -4.40
N CYS A 222 14.96 0.26 -3.76
CA CYS A 222 14.51 -0.63 -2.70
C CYS A 222 15.63 -0.87 -1.71
N VAL A 223 15.36 -0.63 -0.45
CA VAL A 223 16.28 -0.88 0.66
C VAL A 223 15.73 -2.00 1.52
N VAL A 224 16.55 -3.03 1.75
CA VAL A 224 16.26 -4.15 2.64
C VAL A 224 17.18 -4.08 3.85
N ASP A 225 16.59 -3.99 5.04
CA ASP A 225 17.30 -4.00 6.31
C ASP A 225 16.66 -5.05 7.24
N GLY A 226 17.22 -6.26 7.22
CA GLY A 226 16.59 -7.40 7.86
C GLY A 226 15.23 -7.71 7.23
N ASN A 227 14.19 -7.68 8.04
CA ASN A 227 12.80 -7.89 7.59
C ASN A 227 12.04 -6.59 7.27
N LEU A 228 12.68 -5.43 7.36
CA LEU A 228 12.15 -4.16 6.87
C LEU A 228 12.54 -3.95 5.40
N ILE A 229 11.56 -3.72 4.55
CA ILE A 229 11.72 -3.50 3.11
C ILE A 229 11.08 -2.17 2.78
N THR A 230 11.84 -1.23 2.23
CA THR A 230 11.33 0.10 1.87
C THR A 230 11.60 0.44 0.43
N ALA A 231 10.70 1.19 -0.20
CA ALA A 231 10.82 1.65 -1.59
C ALA A 231 10.35 3.11 -1.71
N ARG A 232 10.76 3.80 -2.80
CA ARG A 232 10.59 5.24 -2.91
C ARG A 232 9.22 5.65 -3.43
N PHE A 233 8.75 5.03 -4.51
CA PHE A 233 7.55 5.48 -5.22
C PHE A 233 7.05 4.38 -6.18
N PRO A 234 5.90 4.55 -6.85
CA PRO A 234 5.26 3.47 -7.62
C PRO A 234 6.12 2.68 -8.60
N TYR A 235 7.09 3.34 -9.25
CA TYR A 235 7.98 2.64 -10.19
C TYR A 235 8.94 1.64 -9.53
N ASP A 236 9.16 1.78 -8.23
CA ASP A 236 9.98 0.86 -7.44
C ASP A 236 9.18 -0.32 -6.84
N LEU A 237 7.85 -0.34 -7.05
CA LEU A 237 6.95 -1.39 -6.56
C LEU A 237 7.41 -2.80 -6.95
N PRO A 238 7.83 -3.09 -8.19
CA PRO A 238 8.30 -4.42 -8.58
C PRO A 238 9.45 -4.89 -7.71
N ARG A 239 10.42 -4.02 -7.44
CA ARG A 239 11.61 -4.34 -6.64
C ARG A 239 11.27 -4.63 -5.19
N MET A 240 10.35 -3.85 -4.61
CA MET A 240 9.85 -4.09 -3.25
C MET A 240 9.15 -5.45 -3.15
N ILE A 241 8.23 -5.75 -4.07
CA ILE A 241 7.50 -7.02 -4.05
C ILE A 241 8.43 -8.21 -4.30
N HIS A 242 9.40 -8.10 -5.20
CA HIS A 242 10.39 -9.15 -5.39
C HIS A 242 11.27 -9.38 -4.15
N ALA A 243 11.63 -8.32 -3.42
CA ALA A 243 12.35 -8.43 -2.15
C ALA A 243 11.49 -9.12 -1.07
N LEU A 244 10.21 -8.79 -1.00
CA LEU A 244 9.24 -9.45 -0.12
C LEU A 244 9.17 -10.95 -0.42
N VAL A 245 8.99 -11.32 -1.68
CA VAL A 245 8.90 -12.73 -2.12
C VAL A 245 10.15 -13.52 -1.75
N LYS A 246 11.34 -12.93 -1.91
CA LYS A 246 12.61 -13.57 -1.53
C LYS A 246 12.67 -13.91 -0.04
N GLN A 247 11.96 -13.19 0.82
CA GLN A 247 11.87 -13.49 2.26
C GLN A 247 10.79 -14.51 2.59
N LEU A 248 9.67 -14.50 1.87
CA LEU A 248 8.56 -15.43 2.11
C LEU A 248 8.84 -16.86 1.63
N VAL A 249 9.43 -17.02 0.44
CA VAL A 249 9.62 -18.34 -0.19
C VAL A 249 10.61 -19.23 0.56
N PRO A 250 11.76 -18.77 1.08
CA PRO A 250 12.67 -19.61 1.87
C PRO A 250 12.09 -20.05 3.21
N ALA A 251 11.32 -19.20 3.87
CA ALA A 251 10.72 -19.50 5.18
C ALA A 251 9.74 -20.70 5.15
N ARG A 252 9.28 -21.08 3.95
CA ARG A 252 8.36 -22.22 3.75
C ARG A 252 9.04 -23.52 3.38
N ARG A 253 10.32 -23.47 3.00
CA ARG A 253 11.12 -24.68 2.66
C ARG A 253 11.90 -25.22 3.85
N ALA A 254 11.89 -24.52 4.96
CA ALA A 254 12.47 -24.90 6.24
C ALA A 254 11.41 -25.44 7.19
#